data_0ed05c3c19821ce413cb60e277e905a9
#
_entry.id   0ed05c3c19821ce413cb60e277e905a9
#
_cell.length_a   1.000
_cell.length_b   1.000
_cell.length_c   1.000
_cell.angle_alpha   90.00
_cell.angle_beta   90.00
_cell.angle_gamma   90.00
#
_symmetry.space_group_name_H-M   'P 1'
#
loop_
_entity.id
_entity.type
_entity.pdbx_description
1 polymer ?
#
loop_
_entity_poly.entity_id
_entity_poly.type
_entity_poly.pdbx_seq_one_letter_code
_entity_poly.pdbx_strand_id
1 'polypeptide(L)'
;MDTIIKTQIIDLIHREVIPAIGCTEPIAVALAAAKAAEVLGRKPEKIEVYLSANILKNAMGVGIPGTGMVGLPIAIALGSIIGKSAYGLEVLKDLTPEGLKEGKEMVCKKCIGIDLKENVDKLYIEIISSAGSDRSRAVSYTHLRA
;
A
#
# COMPACT_ATOMS: atom_id res chain seq x y z
N MET A 1 -6.50 -18.09 26.02
CA MET A 1 -6.87 -17.80 24.91
C MET A 1 -5.82 -17.66 23.98
N ASP A 2 -5.85 -18.30 23.05
CA ASP A 2 -4.93 -18.20 22.22
C ASP A 2 -5.12 -17.25 21.25
N THR A 3 -4.32 -16.43 21.16
CA THR A 3 -4.42 -15.50 20.20
C THR A 3 -3.79 -16.01 19.02
N ILE A 4 -4.49 -16.68 18.24
CA ILE A 4 -3.95 -17.09 17.04
C ILE A 4 -3.81 -15.91 16.17
N ILE A 5 -2.61 -15.54 15.95
CA ILE A 5 -2.33 -14.44 15.08
C ILE A 5 -2.27 -14.99 13.69
N LYS A 6 -3.24 -14.65 12.89
CA LYS A 6 -3.20 -14.99 11.50
C LYS A 6 -2.23 -14.06 10.84
N THR A 7 -1.06 -14.54 10.57
CA THR A 7 -0.08 -13.75 9.84
C THR A 7 0.17 -14.47 8.53
N GLN A 8 -0.16 -13.81 7.44
CA GLN A 8 0.15 -14.34 6.12
C GLN A 8 1.10 -13.40 5.43
N ILE A 9 2.11 -13.97 4.81
CA ILE A 9 3.14 -13.20 4.12
C ILE A 9 3.01 -13.48 2.65
N ILE A 10 2.84 -12.42 1.87
CA ILE A 10 2.76 -12.53 0.43
C ILE A 10 3.87 -11.71 -0.18
N ASP A 11 4.70 -12.37 -0.96
CA ASP A 11 5.79 -11.69 -1.64
C ASP A 11 5.38 -11.42 -3.08
N LEU A 12 5.38 -10.15 -3.43
CA LEU A 12 5.10 -9.74 -4.80
C LEU A 12 6.40 -9.30 -5.43
N ILE A 13 6.80 -10.05 -6.44
CA ILE A 13 8.05 -9.75 -7.13
C ILE A 13 7.74 -9.15 -8.48
N HIS A 14 8.25 -7.96 -8.70
CA HIS A 14 8.06 -7.29 -9.98
C HIS A 14 9.26 -7.58 -10.85
N ARG A 15 9.03 -8.30 -11.94
CA ARG A 15 10.11 -8.64 -12.82
C ARG A 15 10.28 -7.67 -13.95
N GLU A 16 9.26 -6.91 -14.24
CA GLU A 16 9.28 -6.06 -15.41
C GLU A 16 9.42 -4.64 -15.04
N VAL A 17 10.17 -3.94 -15.85
CA VAL A 17 10.24 -2.50 -15.72
C VAL A 17 8.95 -1.97 -16.30
N ILE A 18 8.11 -1.47 -15.46
CA ILE A 18 6.89 -0.84 -15.92
C ILE A 18 7.28 0.53 -16.40
N PRO A 19 6.95 0.87 -17.64
CA PRO A 19 7.30 2.18 -18.17
C PRO A 19 6.75 3.23 -17.23
N ALA A 20 7.62 4.07 -16.76
CA ALA A 20 7.23 5.09 -15.83
C ALA A 20 6.38 6.09 -16.55
N ILE A 21 5.11 6.02 -16.36
CA ILE A 21 4.26 7.07 -16.78
C ILE A 21 3.91 7.80 -15.51
N GLY A 22 4.75 8.73 -15.14
CA GLY A 22 4.44 9.60 -14.02
C GLY A 22 4.34 8.88 -12.68
N CYS A 23 3.20 8.63 -12.19
CA CYS A 23 2.93 8.36 -10.79
C CYS A 23 2.78 6.89 -10.43
N THR A 24 3.69 6.04 -10.87
CA THR A 24 3.55 4.60 -10.60
C THR A 24 3.92 4.21 -9.17
N GLU A 25 4.80 4.97 -8.52
CA GLU A 25 5.21 4.59 -7.16
C GLU A 25 4.06 4.62 -6.15
N PRO A 26 3.25 5.68 -6.06
CA PRO A 26 2.14 5.65 -5.11
C PRO A 26 1.13 4.57 -5.43
N ILE A 27 0.92 4.30 -6.72
CA ILE A 27 -0.02 3.27 -7.13
C ILE A 27 0.52 1.87 -6.78
N ALA A 28 1.82 1.68 -6.91
CA ALA A 28 2.43 0.41 -6.49
C ALA A 28 2.26 0.19 -4.98
N VAL A 29 2.39 1.26 -4.19
CA VAL A 29 2.15 1.16 -2.76
C VAL A 29 0.69 0.87 -2.47
N ALA A 30 -0.23 1.52 -3.20
CA ALA A 30 -1.66 1.25 -3.05
C ALA A 30 -1.99 -0.20 -3.41
N LEU A 31 -1.35 -0.75 -4.43
CA LEU A 31 -1.55 -2.14 -4.82
C LEU A 31 -1.11 -3.09 -3.69
N ALA A 32 0.04 -2.83 -3.09
CA ALA A 32 0.51 -3.64 -1.99
C ALA A 32 -0.44 -3.53 -0.79
N ALA A 33 -0.97 -2.33 -0.53
CA ALA A 33 -1.94 -2.14 0.54
C ALA A 33 -3.24 -2.90 0.27
N ALA A 34 -3.70 -2.91 -0.99
CA ALA A 34 -4.88 -3.67 -1.37
C ALA A 34 -4.66 -5.15 -1.13
N LYS A 35 -3.49 -5.66 -1.50
CA LYS A 35 -3.19 -7.07 -1.30
C LYS A 35 -3.16 -7.42 0.18
N ALA A 36 -2.54 -6.59 1.00
CA ALA A 36 -2.50 -6.82 2.44
C ALA A 36 -3.91 -6.83 3.04
N ALA A 37 -4.78 -5.91 2.60
CA ALA A 37 -6.15 -5.86 3.09
C ALA A 37 -6.95 -7.09 2.65
N GLU A 38 -6.73 -7.56 1.42
CA GLU A 38 -7.41 -8.76 0.93
C GLU A 38 -7.02 -9.97 1.74
N VAL A 39 -5.75 -10.11 2.06
CA VAL A 39 -5.27 -11.23 2.87
C VAL A 39 -5.81 -11.13 4.29
N LEU A 40 -5.87 -9.91 4.83
CA LEU A 40 -6.41 -9.68 6.16
C LEU A 40 -7.87 -10.09 6.23
N GLY A 41 -8.59 -9.90 5.13
CA GLY A 41 -10.00 -10.31 5.03
C GLY A 41 -10.98 -9.31 5.60
N ARG A 42 -10.51 -8.14 6.02
CA ARG A 42 -11.39 -7.11 6.55
C ARG A 42 -10.67 -5.76 6.50
N LYS A 43 -11.40 -4.71 6.80
CA LYS A 43 -10.85 -3.36 6.77
C LYS A 43 -9.77 -3.22 7.85
N PRO A 44 -8.59 -2.77 7.50
CA PRO A 44 -7.53 -2.60 8.49
C PRO A 44 -7.86 -1.50 9.47
N GLU A 45 -7.47 -1.69 10.71
CA GLU A 45 -7.54 -0.65 11.73
C GLU A 45 -6.23 0.11 11.84
N LYS A 46 -5.13 -0.54 11.46
CA LYS A 46 -3.82 0.07 11.48
C LYS A 46 -3.02 -0.47 10.32
N ILE A 47 -2.27 0.41 9.68
CA ILE A 47 -1.42 0.05 8.54
C ILE A 47 -0.03 0.59 8.80
N GLU A 48 0.96 -0.29 8.78
CA GLU A 48 2.36 0.09 8.90
C GLU A 48 3.02 -0.13 7.55
N VAL A 49 3.72 0.86 7.06
CA VAL A 49 4.33 0.82 5.73
C VAL A 49 5.82 1.09 5.84
N TYR A 50 6.60 0.21 5.23
CA TYR A 50 8.05 0.38 5.18
C TYR A 50 8.47 0.43 3.73
N LEU A 51 9.20 1.46 3.37
CA LEU A 51 9.55 1.73 1.98
C LEU A 51 11.04 1.98 1.84
N SER A 52 11.59 1.57 0.70
CA SER A 52 12.96 1.95 0.37
C SER A 52 13.03 3.46 0.18
N ALA A 53 14.23 4.01 0.34
CA ALA A 53 14.42 5.45 0.21
C ALA A 53 13.96 5.96 -1.16
N ASN A 54 14.18 5.18 -2.20
CA ASN A 54 13.83 5.58 -3.55
C ASN A 54 12.31 5.73 -3.72
N ILE A 55 11.55 4.75 -3.21
CA ILE A 55 10.09 4.81 -3.28
C ILE A 55 9.58 5.98 -2.45
N LEU A 56 10.10 6.11 -1.24
CA LEU A 56 9.63 7.16 -0.33
C LEU A 56 9.86 8.54 -0.94
N LYS A 57 11.05 8.77 -1.47
CA LYS A 57 11.40 10.03 -2.07
C LYS A 57 10.50 10.37 -3.27
N ASN A 58 10.27 9.38 -4.13
CA ASN A 58 9.54 9.63 -5.37
C ASN A 58 8.03 9.71 -5.18
N ALA A 59 7.50 9.10 -4.13
CA ALA A 59 6.06 9.00 -3.98
C ALA A 59 5.42 10.05 -3.09
N MET A 60 6.19 10.67 -2.20
CA MET A 60 5.60 11.54 -1.18
C MET A 60 4.91 12.78 -1.71
N GLY A 61 5.41 13.35 -2.78
CA GLY A 61 4.84 14.59 -3.31
C GLY A 61 3.94 14.43 -4.51
N VAL A 62 3.58 13.18 -4.85
CA VAL A 62 2.86 12.92 -6.09
C VAL A 62 1.36 12.95 -5.86
N GLY A 63 0.63 13.59 -6.77
CA GLY A 63 -0.83 13.63 -6.70
C GLY A 63 -1.44 12.28 -7.02
N ILE A 64 -2.51 11.95 -6.33
CA ILE A 64 -3.23 10.71 -6.55
C ILE A 64 -4.48 11.02 -7.37
N PRO A 65 -4.62 10.43 -8.56
CA PRO A 65 -5.73 10.76 -9.46
C PRO A 65 -7.08 10.57 -8.80
N GLY A 66 -7.96 11.51 -9.00
CA GLY A 66 -9.34 11.43 -8.51
C GLY A 66 -9.53 11.84 -7.07
N THR A 67 -8.45 12.17 -6.34
CA THR A 67 -8.58 12.46 -4.91
C THR A 67 -8.45 13.92 -4.57
N GLY A 68 -7.75 14.71 -5.39
CA GLY A 68 -7.38 16.07 -5.03
C GLY A 68 -6.34 16.13 -3.93
N MET A 69 -5.72 15.00 -3.59
CA MET A 69 -4.74 14.90 -2.52
C MET A 69 -3.42 14.38 -3.08
N VAL A 70 -2.33 14.63 -2.36
CA VAL A 70 -1.02 14.17 -2.75
C VAL A 70 -0.45 13.24 -1.69
N GLY A 71 0.47 12.41 -2.12
CA GLY A 71 1.29 11.63 -1.21
C GLY A 71 0.78 10.24 -0.92
N LEU A 72 1.58 9.53 -0.16
CA LEU A 72 1.35 8.13 0.12
C LEU A 72 0.18 7.83 1.05
N PRO A 73 -0.09 8.63 2.07
CA PRO A 73 -1.14 8.23 3.01
C PRO A 73 -2.50 7.99 2.36
N ILE A 74 -2.91 8.87 1.46
CA ILE A 74 -4.22 8.66 0.81
C ILE A 74 -4.17 7.46 -0.14
N ALA A 75 -3.05 7.24 -0.82
CA ALA A 75 -2.91 6.09 -1.71
C ALA A 75 -3.03 4.78 -0.92
N ILE A 76 -2.39 4.72 0.24
CA ILE A 76 -2.43 3.53 1.09
C ILE A 76 -3.85 3.31 1.62
N ALA A 77 -4.49 4.37 2.08
CA ALA A 77 -5.85 4.26 2.61
C ALA A 77 -6.81 3.76 1.54
N LEU A 78 -6.75 4.35 0.36
CA LEU A 78 -7.66 3.95 -0.72
C LEU A 78 -7.37 2.55 -1.21
N GLY A 79 -6.11 2.18 -1.33
CA GLY A 79 -5.75 0.82 -1.69
C GLY A 79 -6.35 -0.19 -0.72
N SER A 80 -6.30 0.11 0.56
CA SER A 80 -6.82 -0.78 1.59
C SER A 80 -8.34 -0.87 1.63
N ILE A 81 -9.02 0.21 1.26
CA ILE A 81 -10.48 0.28 1.36
C ILE A 81 -11.17 -0.20 0.10
N ILE A 82 -10.75 0.31 -1.03
CA ILE A 82 -11.45 0.05 -2.28
C ILE A 82 -10.62 -0.72 -3.29
N GLY A 83 -9.33 -0.84 -3.06
CA GLY A 83 -8.44 -1.41 -4.05
C GLY A 83 -8.70 -2.88 -4.26
N LYS A 84 -8.51 -3.32 -5.51
CA LYS A 84 -8.54 -4.73 -5.85
C LYS A 84 -7.22 -5.06 -6.51
N SER A 85 -6.45 -5.93 -5.88
CA SER A 85 -5.12 -6.25 -6.37
C SER A 85 -5.15 -6.87 -7.76
N ALA A 86 -6.25 -7.51 -8.13
CA ALA A 86 -6.40 -8.10 -9.45
C ALA A 86 -6.34 -7.06 -10.56
N TYR A 87 -6.60 -5.80 -10.25
CA TYR A 87 -6.56 -4.74 -11.25
C TYR A 87 -5.13 -4.24 -11.53
N GLY A 88 -4.14 -4.72 -10.78
CA GLY A 88 -2.76 -4.27 -10.96
C GLY A 88 -2.64 -2.77 -10.77
N LEU A 89 -2.04 -2.08 -11.73
CA LEU A 89 -1.82 -0.64 -11.60
C LEU A 89 -3.09 0.19 -11.71
N GLU A 90 -4.23 -0.46 -12.02
CA GLU A 90 -5.52 0.23 -12.01
C GLU A 90 -6.26 -0.03 -10.71
N VAL A 91 -5.53 -0.30 -9.65
CA VAL A 91 -6.07 -0.73 -8.37
C VAL A 91 -7.11 0.23 -7.80
N LEU A 92 -7.03 1.52 -8.14
CA LEU A 92 -7.97 2.52 -7.64
C LEU A 92 -9.06 2.89 -8.64
N LYS A 93 -9.25 2.11 -9.71
CA LYS A 93 -10.22 2.52 -10.73
C LYS A 93 -11.66 2.53 -10.25
N ASP A 94 -11.96 1.80 -9.17
CA ASP A 94 -13.31 1.79 -8.62
C ASP A 94 -13.52 2.88 -7.56
N LEU A 95 -12.71 3.91 -7.55
CA LEU A 95 -12.83 4.99 -6.58
C LEU A 95 -14.22 5.63 -6.64
N THR A 96 -14.85 5.74 -5.50
CA THR A 96 -16.16 6.37 -5.35
C THR A 96 -16.04 7.52 -4.37
N PRO A 97 -17.01 8.46 -4.36
CA PRO A 97 -17.00 9.53 -3.36
C PRO A 97 -17.02 9.00 -1.93
N GLU A 98 -17.74 7.92 -1.68
CA GLU A 98 -17.78 7.30 -0.35
C GLU A 98 -16.44 6.70 0.02
N GLY A 99 -15.80 6.02 -0.92
CA GLY A 99 -14.48 5.44 -0.68
C GLY A 99 -13.45 6.52 -0.43
N LEU A 100 -13.51 7.63 -1.17
CA LEU A 100 -12.61 8.74 -0.96
C LEU A 100 -12.80 9.35 0.42
N LYS A 101 -14.04 9.53 0.84
CA LYS A 101 -14.33 10.08 2.16
C LYS A 101 -13.77 9.18 3.26
N GLU A 102 -13.97 7.89 3.12
CA GLU A 102 -13.47 6.92 4.08
C GLU A 102 -11.95 6.92 4.12
N GLY A 103 -11.31 7.04 2.98
CA GLY A 103 -9.85 7.12 2.90
C GLY A 103 -9.32 8.36 3.58
N LYS A 104 -9.96 9.50 3.37
CA LYS A 104 -9.57 10.75 4.02
C LYS A 104 -9.72 10.65 5.53
N GLU A 105 -10.77 10.00 6.00
CA GLU A 105 -10.96 9.78 7.43
C GLU A 105 -9.85 8.92 8.01
N MET A 106 -9.47 7.88 7.30
CA MET A 106 -8.40 7.01 7.76
C MET A 106 -7.08 7.76 7.88
N VAL A 107 -6.80 8.65 6.93
CA VAL A 107 -5.60 9.49 7.01
C VAL A 107 -5.69 10.43 8.21
N CYS A 108 -6.84 11.04 8.43
CA CYS A 108 -7.03 11.95 9.55
C CYS A 108 -6.88 11.26 10.91
N LYS A 109 -7.27 10.00 11.00
CA LYS A 109 -7.16 9.25 12.25
C LYS A 109 -5.76 8.76 12.52
N LYS A 110 -4.84 9.01 11.60
CA LYS A 110 -3.44 8.63 11.74
C LYS A 110 -3.25 7.14 11.95
N CYS A 111 -4.05 6.36 11.26
CA CYS A 111 -3.94 4.90 11.30
C CYS A 111 -2.78 4.38 10.45
N ILE A 112 -2.17 5.25 9.65
CA ILE A 112 -1.16 4.85 8.68
C ILE A 112 0.19 5.41 9.10
N GLY A 113 1.14 4.52 9.34
CA GLY A 113 2.51 4.92 9.65
C GLY A 113 3.43 4.54 8.49
N ILE A 114 4.27 5.45 8.06
CA ILE A 114 5.18 5.24 6.93
C ILE A 114 6.60 5.47 7.43
N ASP A 115 7.45 4.48 7.23
CA ASP A 115 8.84 4.55 7.66
C ASP A 115 9.79 4.09 6.57
N LEU A 116 11.02 4.52 6.68
CA LEU A 116 12.08 4.11 5.79
C LEU A 116 12.59 2.73 6.17
N LYS A 117 12.79 1.88 5.19
CA LYS A 117 13.43 0.59 5.38
C LYS A 117 14.80 0.64 4.73
N GLU A 118 15.84 0.42 5.52
CA GLU A 118 17.20 0.45 5.02
C GLU A 118 17.70 -0.94 4.64
N ASN A 119 18.74 -0.97 3.83
CA ASN A 119 19.38 -2.22 3.42
C ASN A 119 18.45 -3.16 2.67
N VAL A 120 17.62 -2.58 1.82
CA VAL A 120 16.70 -3.35 0.97
C VAL A 120 16.92 -2.96 -0.49
N ASP A 121 16.25 -3.68 -1.39
CA ASP A 121 16.33 -3.39 -2.80
C ASP A 121 15.84 -1.97 -3.09
N LYS A 122 16.23 -1.44 -4.25
CA LYS A 122 15.85 -0.10 -4.63
C LYS A 122 14.36 0.14 -4.60
N LEU A 123 13.57 -0.85 -4.99
CA LEU A 123 12.12 -0.75 -4.98
C LEU A 123 11.61 -1.77 -3.97
N TYR A 124 11.35 -1.32 -2.77
CA TYR A 124 10.87 -2.19 -1.70
C TYR A 124 9.66 -1.56 -1.04
N ILE A 125 8.60 -2.33 -0.94
CA ILE A 125 7.36 -1.92 -0.31
C ILE A 125 6.91 -3.03 0.63
N GLU A 126 6.72 -2.70 1.88
CA GLU A 126 6.22 -3.67 2.85
C GLU A 126 5.02 -3.05 3.56
N ILE A 127 3.89 -3.75 3.54
CA ILE A 127 2.67 -3.27 4.18
C ILE A 127 2.27 -4.29 5.23
N ILE A 128 2.08 -3.82 6.46
CA ILE A 128 1.56 -4.65 7.53
C ILE A 128 0.23 -4.07 7.94
N SER A 129 -0.83 -4.82 7.70
CA SER A 129 -2.18 -4.40 8.04
C SER A 129 -2.67 -5.21 9.21
N SER A 130 -3.34 -4.57 10.14
CA SER A 130 -3.85 -5.26 11.33
C SER A 130 -5.24 -4.78 11.69
N ALA A 131 -6.01 -5.68 12.25
CA ALA A 131 -7.35 -5.39 12.75
C ALA A 131 -7.61 -6.39 13.87
N GLY A 132 -7.74 -5.88 15.10
CA GLY A 132 -7.87 -6.74 16.26
C GLY A 132 -6.64 -7.61 16.41
N SER A 133 -6.83 -8.92 16.49
CA SER A 133 -5.71 -9.86 16.58
C SER A 133 -5.27 -10.38 15.22
N ASP A 134 -5.95 -10.00 14.15
CA ASP A 134 -5.58 -10.42 12.81
C ASP A 134 -4.52 -9.50 12.23
N ARG A 135 -3.64 -10.08 11.42
CA ARG A 135 -2.53 -9.32 10.88
C ARG A 135 -2.12 -9.92 9.55
N SER A 136 -1.77 -9.08 8.59
CA SER A 136 -1.27 -9.53 7.30
C SER A 136 -0.05 -8.72 6.92
N ARG A 137 0.76 -9.27 6.03
CA ARG A 137 1.96 -8.60 5.55
C ARG A 137 2.10 -8.87 4.06
N ALA A 138 2.25 -7.82 3.29
CA ALA A 138 2.50 -7.92 1.85
C ALA A 138 3.83 -7.23 1.56
N VAL A 139 4.66 -7.87 0.76
CA VAL A 139 5.96 -7.32 0.40
C VAL A 139 6.09 -7.32 -1.11
N SER A 140 6.48 -6.18 -1.66
CA SER A 140 6.71 -6.04 -3.08
C SER A 140 8.13 -5.50 -3.25
N TYR A 141 8.91 -6.11 -4.12
CA TYR A 141 10.25 -5.62 -4.35
C TYR A 141 10.68 -5.99 -5.76
N THR A 142 11.66 -5.25 -6.26
CA THR A 142 12.21 -5.50 -7.58
C THR A 142 13.67 -5.83 -7.45
N HIS A 143 14.05 -6.99 -7.95
CA HIS A 143 15.44 -7.33 -8.04
C HIS A 143 15.98 -6.72 -9.32
N LEU A 144 16.90 -5.78 -9.15
CA LEU A 144 17.58 -5.24 -10.30
C LEU A 144 18.79 -6.10 -10.52
N ARG A 145 18.73 -6.88 -11.58
CA ARG A 145 19.90 -7.62 -11.92
C ARG A 145 20.79 -6.77 -12.72
N ALA A 146 22.00 -6.85 -12.41
CA ALA A 146 23.02 -6.17 -13.19
C ALA A 146 23.12 -6.79 -14.57
#